data_162b306cece936ccd38b02f886637491
#
_entry.id   162b306cece936ccd38b02f886637491
#
_cell.length_a   1.000
_cell.length_b   1.000
_cell.length_c   1.000
_cell.angle_alpha   90.00
_cell.angle_beta   90.00
_cell.angle_gamma   90.00
#
_symmetry.space_group_name_H-M   'P 1'
#
loop_
_entity.id
_entity.type
_entity.pdbx_description
1 polymer ?
#
loop_
_entity_poly.entity_id
_entity_poly.type
_entity_poly.pdbx_seq_one_letter_code
_entity_poly.pdbx_strand_id
1 'polypeptide(L)'
;VKRWILMLGLIFVAGCATEPAEDGAQDETPIEQAPEQTDETENEQTTDEGEGLAVGTSEAVASQLEAPWSIARIEDGWLVSERGGTIAVIDEEGNVDRQTVELTEAVLEIGEGGLLGLALASDFDTSRQLYAYHTYGTPGNVQNRVVELTWEEDRFVETDVILEDIPGAQFHNGGRLLLDGEALWVTNGDALVPDLAQDETSLAGKILRIPLSGEGEPTDWIYSSGHRNPQGLASVDDVLYASEHGASGHDEVNRIEQGKNYGWPLIEADETADGLETPWFEVGSTSWAPSGIVADEEYVYMATLRGNRLVALDRETRDVLSIIEDKGRIRDVWLEGDVLYYITNNTDGRGNPGADDDQLYRVTIR
;
A
#
# COMPACT_ATOMS: atom_id res chain seq x y z
N VAL A 1 50.32 29.97 -46.32
CA VAL A 1 50.53 31.43 -46.33
C VAL A 1 49.17 32.12 -46.47
N LYS A 2 48.57 32.58 -45.39
CA LYS A 2 47.91 33.88 -45.22
C LYS A 2 47.27 33.90 -43.82
N ARG A 3 47.83 34.75 -42.99
CA ARG A 3 47.32 35.23 -41.72
C ARG A 3 46.08 36.13 -41.96
N TRP A 4 45.08 36.07 -41.12
CA TRP A 4 44.21 37.17 -40.78
C TRP A 4 43.82 37.12 -39.29
N ILE A 5 44.08 38.01 -38.61
CA ILE A 5 44.01 38.91 -37.50
C ILE A 5 42.64 38.83 -36.76
N LEU A 6 42.77 38.72 -35.39
CA LEU A 6 41.76 38.94 -34.39
C LEU A 6 41.00 40.27 -34.58
N MET A 7 39.69 40.24 -34.25
CA MET A 7 39.00 41.38 -33.67
C MET A 7 38.16 40.93 -32.47
N LEU A 8 38.55 41.38 -31.27
CA LEU A 8 37.77 41.37 -30.06
C LEU A 8 36.63 42.37 -30.19
N GLY A 9 35.39 41.89 -30.05
CA GLY A 9 34.23 42.74 -29.82
C GLY A 9 33.65 42.42 -28.44
N LEU A 10 33.89 43.28 -27.45
CA LEU A 10 33.17 43.26 -26.17
C LEU A 10 31.75 43.79 -26.42
N ILE A 11 30.76 42.94 -26.20
CA ILE A 11 29.38 43.39 -26.04
C ILE A 11 28.98 43.09 -24.58
N PHE A 12 28.80 44.18 -23.82
CA PHE A 12 28.11 44.17 -22.54
C PHE A 12 26.62 43.92 -22.80
N VAL A 13 26.09 42.77 -22.34
CA VAL A 13 24.66 42.59 -22.22
C VAL A 13 24.36 42.48 -20.73
N ALA A 14 23.55 43.44 -20.27
CA ALA A 14 23.00 43.47 -18.91
C ALA A 14 22.17 42.20 -18.69
N GLY A 15 22.59 41.38 -17.73
CA GLY A 15 21.82 40.24 -17.30
C GLY A 15 20.64 40.64 -16.43
N CYS A 16 19.43 40.32 -16.87
CA CYS A 16 18.33 40.10 -15.93
C CYS A 16 18.50 38.70 -15.36
N ALA A 17 18.86 38.63 -14.09
CA ALA A 17 18.84 37.41 -13.32
C ALA A 17 17.35 37.07 -13.08
N THR A 18 16.89 35.98 -13.69
CA THR A 18 15.70 35.28 -13.22
C THR A 18 16.16 34.31 -12.14
N GLU A 19 15.73 34.53 -10.92
CA GLU A 19 15.89 33.60 -9.82
C GLU A 19 15.17 32.28 -10.13
N PRO A 20 15.75 31.13 -9.76
CA PRO A 20 15.03 29.87 -9.82
C PRO A 20 13.95 29.88 -8.72
N ALA A 21 12.77 29.41 -9.06
CA ALA A 21 11.67 29.18 -8.12
C ALA A 21 12.17 28.26 -7.01
N GLU A 22 12.11 28.73 -5.78
CA GLU A 22 12.33 27.93 -4.58
C GLU A 22 11.19 26.93 -4.46
N ASP A 23 11.60 25.67 -4.43
CA ASP A 23 10.77 24.53 -4.07
C ASP A 23 10.32 24.73 -2.62
N GLY A 24 9.00 24.84 -2.43
CA GLY A 24 8.40 25.15 -1.13
C GLY A 24 8.51 23.99 -0.16
N ALA A 25 9.65 23.88 0.53
CA ALA A 25 9.71 23.15 1.78
C ALA A 25 8.84 23.89 2.81
N GLN A 26 7.72 23.32 3.18
CA GLN A 26 6.89 23.83 4.26
C GLN A 26 7.62 23.64 5.59
N ASP A 27 8.03 24.76 6.14
CA ASP A 27 8.63 24.93 7.46
C ASP A 27 7.58 24.57 8.54
N GLU A 28 7.80 23.47 9.26
CA GLU A 28 6.98 23.08 10.41
C GLU A 28 7.37 23.96 11.61
N THR A 29 6.59 25.01 11.85
CA THR A 29 6.67 25.75 13.13
C THR A 29 6.02 24.94 14.24
N PRO A 30 6.64 24.86 15.45
CA PRO A 30 6.07 24.16 16.60
C PRO A 30 4.79 24.84 17.08
N ILE A 31 3.73 24.08 17.25
CA ILE A 31 2.47 24.56 17.82
C ILE A 31 2.66 24.75 19.31
N GLU A 32 2.56 26.00 19.75
CA GLU A 32 2.55 26.44 21.14
C GLU A 32 1.25 25.92 21.82
N GLN A 33 1.38 25.23 22.94
CA GLN A 33 0.27 24.69 23.72
C GLN A 33 -0.57 25.82 24.33
N ALA A 34 -1.86 25.84 24.02
CA ALA A 34 -2.84 26.68 24.72
C ALA A 34 -3.32 25.96 26.00
N PRO A 35 -3.70 26.71 27.06
CA PRO A 35 -4.00 26.14 28.36
C PRO A 35 -5.37 25.46 28.43
N GLU A 36 -5.41 24.37 29.20
CA GLU A 36 -6.61 23.61 29.59
C GLU A 36 -7.68 24.51 30.21
N GLN A 37 -8.89 24.44 29.67
CA GLN A 37 -10.11 24.80 30.40
C GLN A 37 -10.87 23.53 30.72
N THR A 38 -10.90 23.19 32.02
CA THR A 38 -11.80 22.19 32.60
C THR A 38 -13.21 22.75 32.62
N ASP A 39 -14.14 22.11 31.92
CA ASP A 39 -15.56 22.27 32.14
C ASP A 39 -16.17 20.88 32.39
N GLU A 40 -16.41 20.62 33.70
CA GLU A 40 -17.10 19.41 34.16
C GLU A 40 -18.61 19.61 33.92
N THR A 41 -19.16 18.88 32.96
CA THR A 41 -20.57 18.58 32.89
C THR A 41 -20.74 17.07 32.78
N GLU A 42 -21.02 16.45 33.92
CA GLU A 42 -21.52 15.08 34.02
C GLU A 42 -22.81 14.95 33.18
N ASN A 43 -22.70 14.17 32.09
CA ASN A 43 -23.86 13.69 31.38
C ASN A 43 -23.83 12.15 31.46
N GLU A 44 -24.61 11.61 32.44
CA GLU A 44 -24.87 10.18 32.51
C GLU A 44 -25.71 9.78 31.28
N GLN A 45 -25.00 9.33 30.24
CA GLN A 45 -25.59 8.52 29.17
C GLN A 45 -25.37 7.05 29.53
N THR A 46 -26.45 6.38 29.90
CA THR A 46 -26.52 4.92 29.96
C THR A 46 -26.22 4.38 28.55
N THR A 47 -25.00 3.95 28.34
CA THR A 47 -24.62 3.16 27.17
C THR A 47 -25.19 1.76 27.38
N ASP A 48 -26.07 1.37 26.47
CA ASP A 48 -26.35 -0.03 26.18
C ASP A 48 -25.00 -0.67 25.76
N GLU A 49 -24.43 -1.51 26.64
CA GLU A 49 -23.22 -2.23 26.39
C GLU A 49 -23.52 -3.34 25.35
N GLY A 50 -23.58 -2.98 24.08
CA GLY A 50 -23.32 -3.93 23.00
C GLY A 50 -21.90 -4.46 23.21
N GLU A 51 -21.72 -5.80 23.15
CA GLU A 51 -20.39 -6.42 23.25
C GLU A 51 -19.49 -5.88 22.13
N GLY A 52 -18.75 -4.81 22.41
CA GLY A 52 -17.77 -4.22 21.47
C GLY A 52 -16.56 -5.13 21.34
N LEU A 53 -15.87 -5.05 20.21
CA LEU A 53 -14.65 -5.80 19.91
C LEU A 53 -13.62 -5.69 21.06
N ALA A 54 -13.37 -6.81 21.76
CA ALA A 54 -12.38 -6.85 22.82
C ALA A 54 -10.98 -7.13 22.24
N VAL A 55 -10.02 -6.29 22.59
CA VAL A 55 -8.64 -6.36 22.06
C VAL A 55 -7.68 -6.79 23.16
N GLY A 56 -6.91 -7.83 22.90
CA GLY A 56 -5.88 -8.35 23.79
C GLY A 56 -4.59 -7.51 23.79
N THR A 57 -3.57 -8.02 24.46
CA THR A 57 -2.22 -7.41 24.43
C THR A 57 -1.51 -7.83 23.14
N SER A 58 -0.88 -6.87 22.48
CA SER A 58 -0.04 -7.11 21.32
C SER A 58 1.31 -7.74 21.71
N GLU A 59 1.69 -8.83 21.06
CA GLU A 59 2.93 -9.56 21.29
C GLU A 59 3.77 -9.59 20.01
N ALA A 60 5.08 -9.32 20.13
CA ALA A 60 6.00 -9.44 19.01
C ALA A 60 6.23 -10.93 18.67
N VAL A 61 6.10 -11.27 17.39
CA VAL A 61 6.40 -12.59 16.82
C VAL A 61 7.81 -12.62 16.27
N ALA A 62 8.19 -11.60 15.49
CA ALA A 62 9.53 -11.44 14.93
C ALA A 62 9.93 -9.97 14.91
N SER A 63 11.22 -9.68 14.79
CA SER A 63 11.75 -8.32 14.83
C SER A 63 12.87 -8.12 13.80
N GLN A 64 13.27 -6.86 13.62
CA GLN A 64 14.33 -6.43 12.70
C GLN A 64 14.04 -6.75 11.25
N LEU A 65 12.77 -6.60 10.82
CA LEU A 65 12.39 -6.62 9.41
C LEU A 65 12.86 -5.32 8.72
N GLU A 66 13.13 -5.38 7.42
CA GLU A 66 13.71 -4.28 6.65
C GLU A 66 12.67 -3.67 5.69
N ALA A 67 12.01 -2.57 6.09
CA ALA A 67 10.95 -1.92 5.33
C ALA A 67 9.91 -2.93 4.77
N PRO A 68 9.31 -3.79 5.63
CA PRO A 68 8.41 -4.86 5.20
C PRO A 68 7.16 -4.30 4.54
N TRP A 69 6.58 -5.05 3.57
CA TRP A 69 5.46 -4.54 2.81
C TRP A 69 4.23 -5.45 2.81
N SER A 70 4.38 -6.76 2.66
CA SER A 70 3.26 -7.71 2.60
C SER A 70 3.53 -8.94 3.45
N ILE A 71 2.48 -9.45 4.10
CA ILE A 71 2.49 -10.68 4.89
C ILE A 71 1.81 -11.78 4.08
N ALA A 72 2.39 -12.99 4.09
CA ALA A 72 1.73 -14.20 3.64
C ALA A 72 1.94 -15.32 4.67
N ARG A 73 0.86 -16.00 5.07
CA ARG A 73 0.90 -17.12 6.02
C ARG A 73 1.24 -18.41 5.29
N ILE A 74 2.23 -19.16 5.79
CA ILE A 74 2.58 -20.51 5.35
C ILE A 74 2.36 -21.51 6.50
N GLU A 75 2.38 -22.83 6.23
CA GLU A 75 2.07 -23.85 7.24
C GLU A 75 2.91 -23.67 8.52
N ASP A 76 4.22 -23.48 8.39
CA ASP A 76 5.18 -23.40 9.50
C ASP A 76 5.73 -21.98 9.74
N GLY A 77 4.96 -20.91 9.44
CA GLY A 77 5.45 -19.54 9.67
C GLY A 77 4.91 -18.51 8.70
N TRP A 78 5.76 -17.58 8.28
CA TRP A 78 5.39 -16.41 7.51
C TRP A 78 6.39 -16.10 6.41
N LEU A 79 5.91 -15.59 5.29
CA LEU A 79 6.71 -14.88 4.30
C LEU A 79 6.38 -13.39 4.39
N VAL A 80 7.40 -12.55 4.44
CA VAL A 80 7.24 -11.09 4.44
C VAL A 80 8.11 -10.49 3.36
N SER A 81 7.51 -9.79 2.40
CA SER A 81 8.30 -9.05 1.42
C SER A 81 8.96 -7.85 2.07
N GLU A 82 10.22 -7.63 1.76
CA GLU A 82 11.00 -6.45 2.15
C GLU A 82 11.29 -5.62 0.90
N ARG A 83 11.03 -4.32 0.94
CA ARG A 83 11.07 -3.45 -0.25
C ARG A 83 12.39 -3.48 -1.02
N GLY A 84 13.51 -3.73 -0.31
CA GLY A 84 14.83 -3.86 -0.91
C GLY A 84 15.01 -5.04 -1.87
N GLY A 85 14.05 -5.98 -1.93
CA GLY A 85 14.09 -7.12 -2.84
C GLY A 85 14.45 -8.45 -2.19
N THR A 86 14.23 -8.58 -0.89
CA THR A 86 14.32 -9.84 -0.13
C THR A 86 12.93 -10.29 0.34
N ILE A 87 12.82 -11.58 0.66
CA ILE A 87 11.68 -12.11 1.39
C ILE A 87 12.20 -12.66 2.71
N ALA A 88 11.70 -12.14 3.82
CA ALA A 88 11.96 -12.67 5.14
C ALA A 88 11.07 -13.91 5.35
N VAL A 89 11.70 -15.06 5.58
CA VAL A 89 11.07 -16.31 6.00
C VAL A 89 11.14 -16.34 7.51
N ILE A 90 9.98 -16.37 8.17
CA ILE A 90 9.87 -16.32 9.63
C ILE A 90 9.28 -17.63 10.10
N ASP A 91 9.98 -18.38 10.95
CA ASP A 91 9.48 -19.61 11.54
C ASP A 91 8.54 -19.37 12.74
N GLU A 92 7.94 -20.44 13.27
CA GLU A 92 7.02 -20.35 14.41
C GLU A 92 7.69 -19.84 15.71
N GLU A 93 9.02 -19.99 15.84
CA GLU A 93 9.81 -19.45 16.94
C GLU A 93 10.16 -17.97 16.76
N GLY A 94 9.86 -17.38 15.61
CA GLY A 94 10.14 -15.98 15.28
C GLY A 94 11.56 -15.72 14.76
N ASN A 95 12.30 -16.78 14.38
CA ASN A 95 13.59 -16.59 13.72
C ASN A 95 13.38 -16.11 12.29
N VAL A 96 14.16 -15.12 11.86
CA VAL A 96 14.07 -14.49 10.55
C VAL A 96 15.25 -14.94 9.69
N ASP A 97 14.94 -15.59 8.56
CA ASP A 97 15.89 -15.92 7.49
C ASP A 97 15.56 -15.09 6.25
N ARG A 98 16.47 -14.17 5.86
CA ARG A 98 16.30 -13.32 4.68
C ARG A 98 16.82 -14.02 3.45
N GLN A 99 15.91 -14.32 2.54
CA GLN A 99 16.23 -15.00 1.31
C GLN A 99 16.18 -14.03 0.12
N THR A 100 17.09 -14.24 -0.83
CA THR A 100 17.16 -13.44 -2.05
C THR A 100 16.05 -13.80 -3.03
N VAL A 101 15.61 -12.83 -3.81
CA VAL A 101 14.69 -13.05 -4.93
C VAL A 101 15.46 -12.86 -6.23
N GLU A 102 15.65 -13.95 -6.99
CA GLU A 102 16.31 -13.95 -8.29
C GLU A 102 15.29 -13.60 -9.38
N LEU A 103 15.41 -12.39 -9.93
CA LEU A 103 14.49 -11.81 -10.91
C LEU A 103 15.24 -11.53 -12.22
N THR A 104 14.54 -11.62 -13.36
CA THR A 104 15.07 -11.22 -14.67
C THR A 104 15.23 -9.71 -14.79
N GLU A 105 14.36 -8.93 -14.15
CA GLU A 105 14.48 -7.49 -13.98
C GLU A 105 14.66 -7.17 -12.48
N ALA A 106 15.77 -6.52 -12.13
CA ALA A 106 16.09 -6.23 -10.73
C ALA A 106 15.06 -5.29 -10.08
N VAL A 107 14.80 -5.51 -8.78
CA VAL A 107 13.98 -4.59 -7.99
C VAL A 107 14.60 -3.19 -8.00
N LEU A 108 13.79 -2.19 -8.31
CA LEU A 108 14.13 -0.78 -8.14
C LEU A 108 13.44 -0.26 -6.88
N GLU A 109 14.19 -0.17 -5.78
CA GLU A 109 13.70 0.50 -4.58
C GLU A 109 13.79 2.02 -4.76
N ILE A 110 12.63 2.66 -4.95
CA ILE A 110 12.53 4.11 -5.15
C ILE A 110 11.22 4.64 -4.54
N GLY A 111 11.30 5.63 -3.66
CA GLY A 111 10.11 6.22 -3.01
C GLY A 111 9.27 5.17 -2.28
N GLU A 112 8.10 4.83 -2.82
CA GLU A 112 7.24 3.74 -2.32
C GLU A 112 7.44 2.42 -3.07
N GLY A 113 8.14 2.45 -4.20
CA GLY A 113 8.42 1.26 -5.01
C GLY A 113 9.45 0.32 -4.39
N GLY A 114 9.49 -0.90 -4.89
CA GLY A 114 10.34 -1.98 -4.41
C GLY A 114 9.69 -3.34 -4.63
N LEU A 115 10.05 -4.36 -3.85
CA LEU A 115 9.30 -5.60 -3.74
C LEU A 115 8.10 -5.37 -2.81
N LEU A 116 6.87 -5.50 -3.35
CA LEU A 116 5.65 -5.07 -2.70
C LEU A 116 4.76 -6.27 -2.32
N GLY A 117 3.63 -6.46 -2.98
CA GLY A 117 2.65 -7.49 -2.66
C GLY A 117 3.14 -8.91 -2.90
N LEU A 118 2.73 -9.82 -2.02
CA LEU A 118 2.85 -11.27 -2.19
C LEU A 118 1.45 -11.89 -2.15
N ALA A 119 1.25 -12.96 -2.95
CA ALA A 119 0.09 -13.83 -2.83
C ALA A 119 0.54 -15.28 -3.08
N LEU A 120 0.22 -16.20 -2.17
CA LEU A 120 0.56 -17.61 -2.32
C LEU A 120 -0.33 -18.25 -3.40
N ALA A 121 0.23 -19.16 -4.20
CA ALA A 121 -0.58 -20.04 -5.03
C ALA A 121 -1.48 -20.93 -4.16
N SER A 122 -2.64 -21.33 -4.66
CA SER A 122 -3.61 -22.12 -3.89
C SER A 122 -3.07 -23.50 -3.45
N ASP A 123 -2.05 -24.01 -4.12
CA ASP A 123 -1.36 -25.25 -3.84
C ASP A 123 0.09 -25.03 -3.35
N PHE A 124 0.38 -23.85 -2.77
CA PHE A 124 1.71 -23.42 -2.33
C PHE A 124 2.46 -24.47 -1.50
N ASP A 125 1.79 -25.15 -0.58
CA ASP A 125 2.41 -26.17 0.28
C ASP A 125 3.05 -27.30 -0.52
N THR A 126 2.56 -27.54 -1.75
CA THR A 126 3.09 -28.55 -2.67
C THR A 126 3.94 -27.96 -3.79
N SER A 127 3.45 -26.88 -4.42
CA SER A 127 4.10 -26.25 -5.58
C SER A 127 5.25 -25.33 -5.18
N ARG A 128 5.19 -24.74 -3.98
CA ARG A 128 6.08 -23.67 -3.53
C ARG A 128 6.02 -22.42 -4.42
N GLN A 129 4.91 -22.25 -5.16
CA GLN A 129 4.70 -21.12 -6.05
C GLN A 129 3.96 -19.98 -5.34
N LEU A 130 4.34 -18.76 -5.66
CA LEU A 130 3.70 -17.52 -5.18
C LEU A 130 3.82 -16.43 -6.24
N TYR A 131 2.97 -15.43 -6.13
CA TYR A 131 2.99 -14.25 -6.98
C TYR A 131 3.62 -13.09 -6.21
N ALA A 132 4.41 -12.26 -6.91
CA ALA A 132 5.03 -11.08 -6.37
C ALA A 132 4.84 -9.88 -7.30
N TYR A 133 4.55 -8.72 -6.69
CA TYR A 133 4.53 -7.44 -7.39
C TYR A 133 5.81 -6.69 -7.08
N HIS A 134 6.51 -6.18 -8.10
CA HIS A 134 7.68 -5.37 -7.85
C HIS A 134 7.87 -4.23 -8.86
N THR A 135 8.54 -3.19 -8.39
CA THR A 135 8.97 -2.05 -9.21
C THR A 135 10.33 -2.35 -9.83
N TYR A 136 10.51 -1.98 -11.10
CA TYR A 136 11.75 -2.18 -11.87
C TYR A 136 12.05 -1.01 -12.81
N GLY A 137 13.12 -1.10 -13.58
CA GLY A 137 13.54 -0.10 -14.55
C GLY A 137 14.59 0.86 -14.02
N THR A 138 14.43 2.16 -14.26
CA THR A 138 15.37 3.22 -13.84
C THR A 138 14.62 4.40 -13.26
N PRO A 139 15.26 5.29 -12.46
CA PRO A 139 14.57 6.47 -11.90
C PRO A 139 13.89 7.39 -12.92
N GLY A 140 14.29 7.34 -14.20
CA GLY A 140 13.66 8.11 -15.28
C GLY A 140 12.61 7.34 -16.09
N ASN A 141 12.47 6.03 -15.84
CA ASN A 141 11.51 5.13 -16.48
C ASN A 141 11.16 4.02 -15.50
N VAL A 142 10.31 4.34 -14.54
CA VAL A 142 9.85 3.42 -13.50
C VAL A 142 8.66 2.65 -14.03
N GLN A 143 8.69 1.35 -13.86
CA GLN A 143 7.63 0.41 -14.23
C GLN A 143 7.40 -0.57 -13.10
N ASN A 144 6.26 -1.23 -13.13
CA ASN A 144 5.93 -2.31 -12.20
C ASN A 144 5.57 -3.56 -12.99
N ARG A 145 5.66 -4.72 -12.32
CA ARG A 145 5.24 -6.00 -12.90
C ARG A 145 4.82 -7.00 -11.84
N VAL A 146 4.10 -8.01 -12.27
CA VAL A 146 3.69 -9.17 -11.49
C VAL A 146 4.40 -10.40 -12.05
N VAL A 147 5.05 -11.15 -11.19
CA VAL A 147 5.80 -12.35 -11.53
C VAL A 147 5.34 -13.53 -10.69
N GLU A 148 5.49 -14.73 -11.22
CA GLU A 148 5.44 -15.96 -10.46
C GLU A 148 6.84 -16.31 -9.95
N LEU A 149 6.94 -16.65 -8.68
CA LEU A 149 8.16 -17.12 -8.04
C LEU A 149 7.98 -18.57 -7.59
N THR A 150 9.04 -19.33 -7.68
CA THR A 150 9.14 -20.63 -6.99
C THR A 150 10.11 -20.52 -5.83
N TRP A 151 9.66 -20.88 -4.63
CA TRP A 151 10.51 -20.95 -3.45
C TRP A 151 11.36 -22.23 -3.47
N GLU A 152 12.66 -22.07 -3.67
CA GLU A 152 13.67 -23.08 -3.53
C GLU A 152 14.19 -23.15 -2.06
N GLU A 153 15.21 -23.94 -1.77
CA GLU A 153 15.66 -24.15 -0.38
C GLU A 153 16.09 -22.86 0.34
N ASP A 154 16.77 -21.95 -0.37
CA ASP A 154 17.43 -20.76 0.20
C ASP A 154 17.18 -19.46 -0.59
N ARG A 155 16.26 -19.48 -1.57
CA ARG A 155 15.94 -18.34 -2.43
C ARG A 155 14.60 -18.49 -3.11
N PHE A 156 14.11 -17.40 -3.65
CA PHE A 156 12.95 -17.33 -4.54
C PHE A 156 13.42 -17.07 -5.96
N VAL A 157 12.94 -17.82 -6.93
CA VAL A 157 13.35 -17.72 -8.34
C VAL A 157 12.15 -17.39 -9.20
N GLU A 158 12.27 -16.37 -10.07
CA GLU A 158 11.26 -16.05 -11.07
C GLU A 158 11.10 -17.20 -12.07
N THR A 159 9.87 -17.71 -12.19
CA THR A 159 9.52 -18.80 -13.08
C THR A 159 8.64 -18.37 -14.24
N ASP A 160 7.85 -17.32 -14.07
CA ASP A 160 7.02 -16.75 -15.13
C ASP A 160 6.75 -15.25 -14.89
N VAL A 161 6.41 -14.54 -15.97
CA VAL A 161 5.95 -13.13 -15.94
C VAL A 161 4.47 -13.11 -16.22
N ILE A 162 3.68 -12.76 -15.21
CA ILE A 162 2.21 -12.71 -15.33
C ILE A 162 1.76 -11.43 -16.02
N LEU A 163 2.38 -10.30 -15.68
CA LEU A 163 2.09 -8.98 -16.27
C LEU A 163 3.31 -8.08 -16.10
N GLU A 164 3.70 -7.39 -17.15
CA GLU A 164 4.79 -6.41 -17.16
C GLU A 164 4.36 -5.08 -17.76
N ASP A 165 5.27 -4.09 -17.77
CA ASP A 165 5.04 -2.75 -18.34
C ASP A 165 3.86 -1.99 -17.69
N ILE A 166 3.52 -2.30 -16.43
CA ILE A 166 2.56 -1.51 -15.67
C ILE A 166 3.20 -0.14 -15.39
N PRO A 167 2.56 0.99 -15.73
CA PRO A 167 3.11 2.30 -15.41
C PRO A 167 3.44 2.44 -13.93
N GLY A 168 4.63 2.96 -13.62
CA GLY A 168 5.12 3.15 -12.26
C GLY A 168 5.77 4.50 -12.07
N ALA A 169 5.97 4.89 -10.81
CA ALA A 169 6.66 6.11 -10.41
C ALA A 169 7.35 5.91 -9.05
N GLN A 170 7.96 6.97 -8.53
CA GLN A 170 8.49 6.93 -7.16
C GLN A 170 7.39 6.78 -6.09
N PHE A 171 6.15 7.15 -6.41
CA PHE A 171 4.97 7.03 -5.55
C PHE A 171 3.78 6.54 -6.37
N HIS A 172 2.71 6.12 -5.70
CA HIS A 172 1.46 5.69 -6.32
C HIS A 172 1.63 4.47 -7.23
N ASN A 173 2.29 3.44 -6.74
CA ASN A 173 2.47 2.19 -7.47
C ASN A 173 1.35 1.17 -7.21
N GLY A 174 0.50 1.38 -6.19
CA GLY A 174 -0.41 0.35 -5.72
C GLY A 174 0.35 -0.85 -5.16
N GLY A 175 0.22 -2.01 -5.80
CA GLY A 175 1.08 -3.17 -5.57
C GLY A 175 0.51 -4.25 -4.67
N ARG A 176 -0.77 -4.16 -4.23
CA ARG A 176 -1.41 -5.22 -3.46
C ARG A 176 -1.83 -6.37 -4.38
N LEU A 177 -1.55 -7.59 -3.93
CA LEU A 177 -2.00 -8.82 -4.55
C LEU A 177 -2.99 -9.55 -3.64
N LEU A 178 -4.01 -10.17 -4.23
CA LEU A 178 -4.92 -11.07 -3.56
C LEU A 178 -5.28 -12.20 -4.52
N LEU A 179 -5.04 -13.45 -4.13
CA LEU A 179 -5.51 -14.61 -4.87
C LEU A 179 -6.90 -14.99 -4.37
N ASP A 180 -7.87 -15.02 -5.25
CA ASP A 180 -9.26 -15.40 -4.96
C ASP A 180 -9.76 -16.38 -6.03
N GLY A 181 -9.86 -17.64 -5.66
CA GLY A 181 -10.25 -18.70 -6.58
C GLY A 181 -9.28 -18.87 -7.76
N GLU A 182 -9.76 -18.61 -8.98
CA GLU A 182 -9.00 -18.76 -10.22
C GLU A 182 -8.48 -17.42 -10.77
N ALA A 183 -8.48 -16.35 -9.96
CA ALA A 183 -8.04 -15.04 -10.35
C ALA A 183 -7.06 -14.41 -9.37
N LEU A 184 -6.05 -13.74 -9.91
CA LEU A 184 -5.15 -12.87 -9.16
C LEU A 184 -5.64 -11.43 -9.29
N TRP A 185 -5.99 -10.82 -8.17
CA TRP A 185 -6.32 -9.41 -8.08
C TRP A 185 -5.06 -8.59 -7.88
N VAL A 186 -4.97 -7.47 -8.60
CA VAL A 186 -3.79 -6.61 -8.60
C VAL A 186 -4.23 -5.15 -8.51
N THR A 187 -3.68 -4.40 -7.57
CA THR A 187 -3.92 -2.95 -7.50
C THR A 187 -2.78 -2.18 -8.16
N ASN A 188 -3.12 -1.21 -9.01
CA ASN A 188 -2.17 -0.31 -9.65
C ASN A 188 -2.55 1.15 -9.35
N GLY A 189 -1.57 1.93 -8.90
CA GLY A 189 -1.75 3.38 -8.71
C GLY A 189 -1.68 4.15 -10.02
N ASP A 190 -1.94 5.46 -9.96
CA ASP A 190 -1.94 6.37 -11.10
C ASP A 190 -0.55 6.74 -11.64
N ALA A 191 0.52 6.20 -11.02
CA ALA A 191 1.91 6.47 -11.38
C ALA A 191 2.26 7.97 -11.42
N LEU A 192 1.65 8.80 -10.54
CA LEU A 192 1.76 10.27 -10.51
C LEU A 192 1.27 10.96 -11.79
N VAL A 193 0.48 10.29 -12.60
CA VAL A 193 -0.19 10.83 -13.79
C VAL A 193 -1.71 10.61 -13.65
N PRO A 194 -2.41 11.51 -12.92
CA PRO A 194 -3.81 11.28 -12.52
C PRO A 194 -4.76 10.94 -13.67
N ASP A 195 -4.58 11.55 -14.83
CA ASP A 195 -5.44 11.32 -16.00
C ASP A 195 -5.39 9.87 -16.49
N LEU A 196 -4.33 9.10 -16.20
CA LEU A 196 -4.24 7.69 -16.57
C LEU A 196 -5.27 6.82 -15.83
N ALA A 197 -5.75 7.25 -14.65
CA ALA A 197 -6.79 6.54 -13.93
C ALA A 197 -8.13 6.48 -14.72
N GLN A 198 -8.35 7.45 -15.61
CA GLN A 198 -9.53 7.53 -16.48
C GLN A 198 -9.29 6.98 -17.91
N ASP A 199 -8.04 6.68 -18.28
CA ASP A 199 -7.70 6.13 -19.59
C ASP A 199 -7.93 4.61 -19.60
N GLU A 200 -8.90 4.13 -20.37
CA GLU A 200 -9.26 2.72 -20.50
C GLU A 200 -8.15 1.87 -21.17
N THR A 201 -7.17 2.50 -21.81
CA THR A 201 -6.03 1.82 -22.44
C THR A 201 -4.81 1.72 -21.53
N SER A 202 -4.84 2.35 -20.35
CA SER A 202 -3.78 2.34 -19.35
C SER A 202 -4.10 1.39 -18.21
N LEU A 203 -3.08 0.70 -17.69
CA LEU A 203 -3.18 -0.10 -16.46
C LEU A 203 -2.96 0.71 -15.19
N ALA A 204 -2.58 1.99 -15.29
CA ALA A 204 -2.42 2.87 -14.13
C ALA A 204 -3.77 3.33 -13.58
N GLY A 205 -3.88 3.41 -12.25
CA GLY A 205 -5.12 3.79 -11.55
C GLY A 205 -6.25 2.76 -11.75
N LYS A 206 -5.91 1.47 -11.69
CA LYS A 206 -6.83 0.35 -11.95
C LYS A 206 -6.71 -0.73 -10.87
N ILE A 207 -7.80 -1.44 -10.65
CA ILE A 207 -7.76 -2.76 -10.04
C ILE A 207 -8.01 -3.79 -11.13
N LEU A 208 -7.09 -4.75 -11.26
CA LEU A 208 -7.16 -5.79 -12.28
C LEU A 208 -7.63 -7.10 -11.66
N ARG A 209 -8.33 -7.90 -12.46
CA ARG A 209 -8.66 -9.29 -12.17
C ARG A 209 -8.05 -10.17 -13.27
N ILE A 210 -6.87 -10.71 -13.00
CA ILE A 210 -6.10 -11.53 -13.94
C ILE A 210 -6.51 -12.97 -13.79
N PRO A 211 -7.10 -13.63 -14.81
CA PRO A 211 -7.39 -15.06 -14.75
C PRO A 211 -6.08 -15.85 -14.75
N LEU A 212 -5.93 -16.84 -13.85
CA LEU A 212 -4.73 -17.68 -13.78
C LEU A 212 -4.53 -18.53 -15.06
N SER A 213 -5.56 -18.67 -15.91
CA SER A 213 -5.42 -19.27 -17.23
C SER A 213 -4.57 -18.42 -18.19
N GLY A 214 -4.34 -17.13 -17.87
CA GLY A 214 -3.65 -16.17 -18.73
C GLY A 214 -4.45 -15.76 -19.98
N GLU A 215 -5.75 -16.08 -20.06
CA GLU A 215 -6.58 -15.71 -21.19
C GLU A 215 -6.93 -14.21 -21.18
N GLY A 216 -6.88 -13.57 -22.34
CA GLY A 216 -7.21 -12.15 -22.55
C GLY A 216 -5.97 -11.26 -22.69
N GLU A 217 -6.20 -10.01 -23.05
CA GLU A 217 -5.17 -8.96 -23.09
C GLU A 217 -5.19 -8.18 -21.77
N PRO A 218 -4.08 -7.54 -21.36
CA PRO A 218 -4.01 -6.83 -20.07
C PRO A 218 -5.14 -5.83 -19.81
N THR A 219 -5.64 -5.15 -20.85
CA THR A 219 -6.78 -4.22 -20.73
C THR A 219 -8.14 -4.93 -20.54
N ASP A 220 -8.25 -6.21 -20.92
CA ASP A 220 -9.46 -7.00 -20.66
C ASP A 220 -9.58 -7.39 -19.18
N TRP A 221 -8.48 -7.31 -18.43
CA TRP A 221 -8.43 -7.63 -17.01
C TRP A 221 -8.77 -6.44 -16.10
N ILE A 222 -8.99 -5.24 -16.67
CA ILE A 222 -9.44 -4.07 -15.91
C ILE A 222 -10.80 -4.36 -15.30
N TYR A 223 -10.84 -4.47 -13.97
CA TYR A 223 -12.06 -4.73 -13.24
C TYR A 223 -12.73 -3.43 -12.78
N SER A 224 -11.95 -2.46 -12.30
CA SER A 224 -12.39 -1.11 -11.93
C SER A 224 -11.34 -0.06 -12.29
N SER A 225 -11.76 1.20 -12.36
CA SER A 225 -10.94 2.35 -12.77
C SER A 225 -11.14 3.54 -11.83
N GLY A 226 -10.38 4.62 -12.04
CA GLY A 226 -10.52 5.84 -11.25
C GLY A 226 -9.90 5.73 -9.87
N HIS A 227 -8.78 5.00 -9.76
CA HIS A 227 -8.02 4.82 -8.52
C HIS A 227 -6.76 5.69 -8.50
N ARG A 228 -6.40 6.23 -7.32
CA ARG A 228 -5.18 7.01 -7.13
C ARG A 228 -3.99 6.16 -6.68
N ASN A 229 -4.09 5.52 -5.52
CA ASN A 229 -3.03 4.67 -4.95
C ASN A 229 -3.61 3.60 -4.02
N PRO A 230 -4.29 2.59 -4.55
CA PRO A 230 -4.88 1.51 -3.77
C PRO A 230 -3.79 0.55 -3.26
N GLN A 231 -3.68 0.37 -1.92
CA GLN A 231 -2.63 -0.46 -1.29
C GLN A 231 -3.16 -1.62 -0.45
N GLY A 232 -4.47 -1.79 -0.34
CA GLY A 232 -5.08 -2.92 0.35
C GLY A 232 -6.20 -3.54 -0.47
N LEU A 233 -6.38 -4.86 -0.34
CA LEU A 233 -7.50 -5.63 -0.87
C LEU A 233 -7.95 -6.67 0.16
N ALA A 234 -9.26 -6.81 0.34
CA ALA A 234 -9.86 -7.88 1.12
C ALA A 234 -11.16 -8.35 0.48
N SER A 235 -11.39 -9.66 0.48
CA SER A 235 -12.64 -10.27 -0.02
C SER A 235 -13.33 -10.99 1.13
N VAL A 236 -14.62 -10.70 1.34
CA VAL A 236 -15.47 -11.36 2.32
C VAL A 236 -16.93 -11.30 1.86
N ASP A 237 -17.69 -12.41 1.97
CA ASP A 237 -19.11 -12.51 1.57
C ASP A 237 -19.38 -11.99 0.14
N ASP A 238 -18.53 -12.34 -0.82
CA ASP A 238 -18.58 -11.87 -2.21
C ASP A 238 -18.41 -10.35 -2.39
N VAL A 239 -17.97 -9.63 -1.35
CA VAL A 239 -17.64 -8.20 -1.39
C VAL A 239 -16.14 -8.01 -1.41
N LEU A 240 -15.64 -7.33 -2.44
CA LEU A 240 -14.24 -6.91 -2.53
C LEU A 240 -14.09 -5.49 -1.99
N TYR A 241 -13.23 -5.31 -1.00
CA TYR A 241 -12.84 -4.01 -0.47
C TYR A 241 -11.44 -3.63 -0.94
N ALA A 242 -11.23 -2.34 -1.20
CA ALA A 242 -9.91 -1.76 -1.43
C ALA A 242 -9.70 -0.54 -0.55
N SER A 243 -8.53 -0.42 0.08
CA SER A 243 -8.10 0.79 0.77
C SER A 243 -7.23 1.65 -0.14
N GLU A 244 -7.39 2.96 -0.09
CA GLU A 244 -6.78 3.88 -1.04
C GLU A 244 -6.37 5.20 -0.40
N HIS A 245 -5.20 5.72 -0.79
CA HIS A 245 -4.72 7.04 -0.36
C HIS A 245 -5.40 8.15 -1.17
N GLY A 246 -6.02 9.09 -0.48
CA GLY A 246 -6.51 10.34 -1.06
C GLY A 246 -5.40 11.36 -1.35
N ALA A 247 -5.72 12.49 -1.98
CA ALA A 247 -4.73 13.47 -2.44
C ALA A 247 -4.13 14.31 -1.30
N SER A 248 -4.96 14.79 -0.38
CA SER A 248 -4.55 15.70 0.72
C SER A 248 -5.25 15.34 2.04
N GLY A 249 -5.46 14.09 2.30
CA GLY A 249 -6.40 13.50 3.22
C GLY A 249 -7.44 12.76 2.41
N HIS A 250 -8.63 12.57 2.96
CA HIS A 250 -9.72 11.90 2.25
C HIS A 250 -9.32 10.49 1.75
N ASP A 251 -8.55 9.79 2.59
CA ASP A 251 -8.23 8.40 2.34
C ASP A 251 -9.51 7.54 2.41
N GLU A 252 -9.58 6.48 1.62
CA GLU A 252 -10.83 5.80 1.33
C GLU A 252 -10.76 4.29 1.58
N VAL A 253 -11.91 3.69 1.85
CA VAL A 253 -12.17 2.28 1.62
C VAL A 253 -13.33 2.17 0.64
N ASN A 254 -13.09 1.49 -0.46
CA ASN A 254 -14.04 1.32 -1.55
C ASN A 254 -14.59 -0.11 -1.57
N ARG A 255 -15.89 -0.28 -1.88
CA ARG A 255 -16.47 -1.57 -2.28
C ARG A 255 -16.34 -1.70 -3.78
N ILE A 256 -15.52 -2.65 -4.22
CA ILE A 256 -15.12 -2.74 -5.63
C ILE A 256 -16.08 -3.61 -6.41
N GLU A 257 -16.66 -3.04 -7.46
CA GLU A 257 -17.57 -3.69 -8.37
C GLU A 257 -17.06 -3.64 -9.83
N GLN A 258 -17.40 -4.65 -10.61
CA GLN A 258 -16.96 -4.75 -11.99
C GLN A 258 -17.49 -3.61 -12.86
N GLY A 259 -16.59 -2.99 -13.63
CA GLY A 259 -16.91 -1.92 -14.59
C GLY A 259 -17.20 -0.57 -13.95
N LYS A 260 -16.97 -0.44 -12.63
CA LYS A 260 -17.18 0.82 -11.91
C LYS A 260 -15.96 1.71 -11.96
N ASN A 261 -16.20 3.02 -11.88
CA ASN A 261 -15.20 4.08 -11.86
C ASN A 261 -15.29 4.85 -10.55
N TYR A 262 -14.21 4.83 -9.75
CA TYR A 262 -14.14 5.42 -8.41
C TYR A 262 -13.69 6.89 -8.41
N GLY A 263 -13.69 7.50 -9.58
CA GLY A 263 -13.75 8.94 -9.76
C GLY A 263 -12.42 9.68 -9.81
N TRP A 264 -11.33 9.16 -9.29
CA TRP A 264 -10.04 9.86 -9.34
C TRP A 264 -9.59 10.13 -10.80
N PRO A 265 -9.13 11.33 -11.16
CA PRO A 265 -9.05 12.59 -10.38
C PRO A 265 -10.25 13.52 -10.58
N LEU A 266 -11.37 13.04 -11.09
CA LEU A 266 -12.55 13.85 -11.45
C LEU A 266 -13.38 14.25 -10.25
N ILE A 267 -13.41 13.40 -9.21
CA ILE A 267 -14.03 13.64 -7.90
C ILE A 267 -13.09 13.17 -6.79
N GLU A 268 -13.23 13.75 -5.61
CA GLU A 268 -12.53 13.36 -4.38
C GLU A 268 -13.54 13.30 -3.21
N ALA A 269 -13.28 12.43 -2.23
CA ALA A 269 -14.08 12.31 -1.01
C ALA A 269 -15.56 12.00 -1.29
N ASP A 270 -16.45 12.85 -0.74
CA ASP A 270 -17.91 12.76 -0.87
C ASP A 270 -18.49 13.48 -2.11
N GLU A 271 -17.63 13.99 -2.99
CA GLU A 271 -18.07 14.55 -4.26
C GLU A 271 -18.77 13.49 -5.12
N THR A 272 -19.78 13.91 -5.87
CA THR A 272 -20.57 13.03 -6.72
C THR A 272 -20.63 13.53 -8.15
N ALA A 273 -20.52 12.60 -9.10
CA ALA A 273 -20.78 12.89 -10.52
C ALA A 273 -21.44 11.68 -11.18
N ASP A 274 -22.14 11.91 -12.29
CA ASP A 274 -22.87 10.85 -13.01
C ASP A 274 -21.90 9.76 -13.48
N GLY A 275 -22.15 8.53 -13.08
CA GLY A 275 -21.36 7.35 -13.48
C GLY A 275 -20.08 7.12 -12.69
N LEU A 276 -19.83 7.92 -11.63
CA LEU A 276 -18.72 7.75 -10.71
C LEU A 276 -19.22 7.26 -9.34
N GLU A 277 -18.45 6.36 -8.71
CA GLU A 277 -18.79 5.78 -7.42
C GLU A 277 -18.16 6.61 -6.30
N THR A 278 -18.86 6.74 -5.18
CA THR A 278 -18.35 7.34 -3.95
C THR A 278 -17.80 6.26 -3.02
N PRO A 279 -16.83 6.59 -2.15
CA PRO A 279 -16.25 5.61 -1.23
C PRO A 279 -17.29 5.06 -0.25
N TRP A 280 -17.12 3.79 0.12
CA TRP A 280 -17.90 3.16 1.19
C TRP A 280 -17.58 3.80 2.55
N PHE A 281 -16.30 4.13 2.79
CA PHE A 281 -15.81 4.83 3.97
C PHE A 281 -14.76 5.85 3.56
N GLU A 282 -14.76 7.03 4.20
CA GLU A 282 -13.84 8.13 3.95
C GLU A 282 -13.38 8.72 5.29
N VAL A 283 -12.07 9.05 5.37
CA VAL A 283 -11.38 9.41 6.62
C VAL A 283 -11.59 10.86 7.05
N GLY A 284 -12.00 11.74 6.14
CA GLY A 284 -12.02 13.19 6.35
C GLY A 284 -10.72 13.87 5.91
N SER A 285 -10.55 15.11 6.31
CA SER A 285 -9.44 15.98 5.85
C SER A 285 -8.05 15.59 6.37
N THR A 286 -7.95 14.61 7.27
CA THR A 286 -6.65 14.09 7.75
C THR A 286 -6.27 12.84 6.97
N SER A 287 -4.96 12.66 6.68
CA SER A 287 -4.49 11.45 6.04
C SER A 287 -4.10 10.40 7.08
N TRP A 288 -4.63 9.18 6.90
CA TRP A 288 -4.21 7.99 7.63
C TRP A 288 -3.19 7.17 6.82
N ALA A 289 -3.15 7.37 5.51
CA ALA A 289 -2.37 6.58 4.55
C ALA A 289 -2.63 5.08 4.75
N PRO A 290 -3.85 4.60 4.42
CA PRO A 290 -4.23 3.21 4.60
C PRO A 290 -3.42 2.30 3.68
N SER A 291 -3.09 1.10 4.17
CA SER A 291 -2.35 0.11 3.41
C SER A 291 -3.07 -1.24 3.46
N GLY A 292 -2.43 -2.32 3.92
CA GLY A 292 -3.08 -3.61 3.94
C GLY A 292 -4.40 -3.62 4.73
N ILE A 293 -5.36 -4.37 4.23
CA ILE A 293 -6.64 -4.63 4.88
C ILE A 293 -6.97 -6.12 4.85
N VAL A 294 -7.69 -6.58 5.86
CA VAL A 294 -8.40 -7.86 5.87
C VAL A 294 -9.82 -7.63 6.37
N ALA A 295 -10.72 -8.57 6.12
CA ALA A 295 -12.10 -8.45 6.59
C ALA A 295 -12.65 -9.80 7.07
N ASP A 296 -13.56 -9.73 8.05
CA ASP A 296 -14.44 -10.82 8.45
C ASP A 296 -15.92 -10.45 8.25
N GLU A 297 -16.83 -11.21 8.85
CA GLU A 297 -18.26 -10.96 8.70
C GLU A 297 -18.71 -9.61 9.31
N GLU A 298 -17.99 -9.09 10.33
CA GLU A 298 -18.38 -7.90 11.10
C GLU A 298 -17.52 -6.67 10.77
N TYR A 299 -16.22 -6.85 10.53
CA TYR A 299 -15.27 -5.73 10.41
C TYR A 299 -14.39 -5.78 9.16
N VAL A 300 -13.95 -4.59 8.72
CA VAL A 300 -12.76 -4.41 7.87
C VAL A 300 -11.63 -3.88 8.74
N TYR A 301 -10.57 -4.66 8.92
CA TYR A 301 -9.37 -4.27 9.66
C TYR A 301 -8.40 -3.59 8.72
N MET A 302 -7.94 -2.39 9.07
CA MET A 302 -7.14 -1.55 8.19
C MET A 302 -5.86 -1.07 8.88
N ALA A 303 -4.73 -1.43 8.30
CA ALA A 303 -3.42 -0.92 8.67
C ALA A 303 -3.24 0.51 8.15
N THR A 304 -2.76 1.43 8.99
CA THR A 304 -2.54 2.82 8.62
C THR A 304 -1.10 3.27 8.88
N LEU A 305 -0.47 3.85 7.87
CA LEU A 305 0.91 4.29 7.93
C LEU A 305 1.06 5.65 8.63
N ARG A 306 0.36 6.66 8.15
CA ARG A 306 0.39 8.02 8.72
C ARG A 306 -0.53 8.13 9.93
N GLY A 307 -1.61 7.35 9.94
CA GLY A 307 -2.50 7.22 11.10
C GLY A 307 -1.83 6.56 12.31
N ASN A 308 -0.70 5.86 12.10
CA ASN A 308 0.07 5.15 13.14
C ASN A 308 -0.78 4.21 14.00
N ARG A 309 -1.72 3.51 13.38
CA ARG A 309 -2.66 2.63 14.08
C ARG A 309 -3.21 1.51 13.20
N LEU A 310 -3.72 0.47 13.83
CA LEU A 310 -4.60 -0.53 13.25
C LEU A 310 -6.03 -0.23 13.71
N VAL A 311 -6.96 -0.16 12.77
CA VAL A 311 -8.37 0.12 13.07
C VAL A 311 -9.27 -1.02 12.58
N ALA A 312 -10.43 -1.19 13.21
CA ALA A 312 -11.56 -1.94 12.68
C ALA A 312 -12.65 -0.95 12.25
N LEU A 313 -13.17 -1.14 11.05
CA LEU A 313 -14.32 -0.44 10.52
C LEU A 313 -15.50 -1.41 10.56
N ASP A 314 -16.53 -1.09 11.31
CA ASP A 314 -17.75 -1.88 11.37
C ASP A 314 -18.43 -1.89 9.99
N ARG A 315 -18.74 -3.06 9.45
CA ARG A 315 -19.27 -3.20 8.10
C ARG A 315 -20.73 -2.73 7.94
N GLU A 316 -21.47 -2.67 9.02
CA GLU A 316 -22.86 -2.21 9.04
C GLU A 316 -22.95 -0.71 9.33
N THR A 317 -22.32 -0.26 10.42
CA THR A 317 -22.44 1.13 10.91
C THR A 317 -21.38 2.06 10.33
N ARG A 318 -20.22 1.52 9.92
CA ARG A 318 -18.99 2.24 9.52
C ARG A 318 -18.32 2.96 10.68
N ASP A 319 -18.63 2.58 11.90
CA ASP A 319 -17.94 3.09 13.08
C ASP A 319 -16.49 2.63 13.09
N VAL A 320 -15.63 3.49 13.63
CA VAL A 320 -14.17 3.25 13.68
C VAL A 320 -13.77 2.89 15.10
N LEU A 321 -13.15 1.73 15.25
CA LEU A 321 -12.55 1.28 16.50
C LEU A 321 -11.01 1.24 16.32
N SER A 322 -10.27 1.95 17.18
CA SER A 322 -8.81 1.80 17.22
C SER A 322 -8.43 0.52 17.95
N ILE A 323 -7.66 -0.35 17.29
CA ILE A 323 -7.19 -1.61 17.86
C ILE A 323 -5.77 -1.45 18.43
N ILE A 324 -4.85 -0.88 17.66
CA ILE A 324 -3.44 -0.65 18.03
C ILE A 324 -3.10 0.80 17.73
N GLU A 325 -2.48 1.52 18.69
CA GLU A 325 -2.10 2.94 18.54
C GLU A 325 -0.64 3.23 18.94
N ASP A 326 0.09 2.24 19.47
CA ASP A 326 1.39 2.44 20.10
C ASP A 326 2.59 1.81 19.35
N LYS A 327 2.37 1.35 18.10
CA LYS A 327 3.40 0.66 17.30
C LYS A 327 3.93 1.49 16.12
N GLY A 328 3.50 2.75 16.01
CA GLY A 328 3.87 3.60 14.88
C GLY A 328 3.15 3.19 13.59
N ARG A 329 3.85 3.28 12.48
CA ARG A 329 3.34 3.00 11.14
C ARG A 329 3.05 1.51 10.98
N ILE A 330 1.81 1.15 10.62
CA ILE A 330 1.41 -0.23 10.37
C ILE A 330 1.16 -0.38 8.86
N ARG A 331 1.81 -1.40 8.26
CA ARG A 331 1.83 -1.60 6.81
C ARG A 331 0.82 -2.61 6.33
N ASP A 332 0.75 -3.76 6.98
CA ASP A 332 -0.09 -4.87 6.53
C ASP A 332 -0.68 -5.61 7.71
N VAL A 333 -1.78 -6.31 7.48
CA VAL A 333 -2.51 -7.06 8.47
C VAL A 333 -3.01 -8.37 7.88
N TRP A 334 -3.02 -9.42 8.69
CA TRP A 334 -3.52 -10.75 8.38
C TRP A 334 -4.42 -11.25 9.49
N LEU A 335 -5.53 -11.90 9.15
CA LEU A 335 -6.48 -12.45 10.11
C LEU A 335 -6.46 -13.98 10.06
N GLU A 336 -6.31 -14.63 11.20
CA GLU A 336 -6.42 -16.07 11.37
C GLU A 336 -7.28 -16.39 12.60
N GLY A 337 -8.53 -16.78 12.37
CA GLY A 337 -9.52 -16.94 13.45
C GLY A 337 -9.70 -15.62 14.23
N ASP A 338 -9.49 -15.66 15.54
CA ASP A 338 -9.60 -14.50 16.44
C ASP A 338 -8.27 -13.75 16.63
N VAL A 339 -7.27 -13.99 15.76
CA VAL A 339 -5.93 -13.38 15.89
C VAL A 339 -5.62 -12.54 14.67
N LEU A 340 -5.33 -11.26 14.91
CA LEU A 340 -4.72 -10.39 13.91
C LEU A 340 -3.20 -10.44 14.03
N TYR A 341 -2.54 -10.62 12.90
CA TYR A 341 -1.11 -10.44 12.73
C TYR A 341 -0.87 -9.16 11.92
N TYR A 342 0.10 -8.36 12.30
CA TYR A 342 0.39 -7.12 11.58
C TYR A 342 1.88 -6.79 11.59
N ILE A 343 2.36 -6.11 10.56
CA ILE A 343 3.74 -5.63 10.46
C ILE A 343 3.80 -4.11 10.57
N THR A 344 4.81 -3.63 11.33
CA THR A 344 5.16 -2.22 11.35
C THR A 344 5.95 -1.84 10.10
N ASN A 345 6.11 -0.55 9.84
CA ASN A 345 6.90 0.00 8.74
C ASN A 345 7.53 1.34 9.15
N ASN A 346 8.28 1.30 10.24
CA ASN A 346 8.93 2.48 10.82
C ASN A 346 10.30 2.75 10.19
N THR A 347 10.89 1.73 9.51
CA THR A 347 12.22 1.81 8.88
C THR A 347 12.19 2.28 7.42
N ASP A 348 11.02 2.61 6.86
CA ASP A 348 10.85 3.03 5.46
C ASP A 348 11.35 4.46 5.14
N GLY A 349 12.01 5.11 6.10
CA GLY A 349 12.51 6.48 6.00
C GLY A 349 11.51 7.58 6.36
N ARG A 350 10.26 7.21 6.72
CA ARG A 350 9.17 8.13 7.11
C ARG A 350 8.69 7.93 8.54
N GLY A 351 9.13 6.86 9.19
CA GLY A 351 8.82 6.51 10.57
C GLY A 351 9.90 6.92 11.55
N ASN A 352 9.67 6.59 12.83
CA ASN A 352 10.64 6.76 13.91
C ASN A 352 10.96 5.36 14.50
N PRO A 353 11.89 4.60 13.88
CA PRO A 353 12.13 3.23 14.28
C PRO A 353 12.75 3.12 15.68
N GLY A 354 12.26 2.16 16.47
CA GLY A 354 12.91 1.67 17.68
C GLY A 354 14.07 0.73 17.36
N ALA A 355 14.70 0.18 18.39
CA ALA A 355 15.86 -0.70 18.21
C ALA A 355 15.51 -2.05 17.58
N ASP A 356 14.26 -2.51 17.75
CA ASP A 356 13.77 -3.82 17.30
C ASP A 356 12.88 -3.73 16.04
N ASP A 357 12.63 -2.52 15.53
CA ASP A 357 11.80 -2.30 14.34
C ASP A 357 12.52 -2.76 13.04
N ASP A 358 11.76 -3.16 12.04
CA ASP A 358 10.28 -3.38 12.04
C ASP A 358 9.97 -4.76 12.60
N GLN A 359 8.72 -4.95 13.01
CA GLN A 359 8.30 -6.15 13.71
C GLN A 359 7.02 -6.75 13.12
N LEU A 360 6.93 -8.07 13.17
CA LEU A 360 5.66 -8.81 13.05
C LEU A 360 5.08 -8.99 14.45
N TYR A 361 3.84 -8.58 14.63
CA TYR A 361 3.08 -8.71 15.88
C TYR A 361 1.86 -9.60 15.72
N ARG A 362 1.36 -10.09 16.84
CA ARG A 362 0.02 -10.70 16.94
C ARG A 362 -0.79 -10.06 18.05
N VAL A 363 -2.11 -10.01 17.89
CA VAL A 363 -3.07 -9.58 18.90
C VAL A 363 -4.35 -10.38 18.77
N THR A 364 -4.91 -10.84 19.91
CA THR A 364 -6.20 -11.53 19.91
C THR A 364 -7.33 -10.50 19.95
N ILE A 365 -8.34 -10.72 19.12
CA ILE A 365 -9.60 -9.93 19.05
C ILE A 365 -10.79 -10.85 19.37
N ARG A 366 -11.83 -10.32 20.02
CA ARG A 366 -13.03 -11.09 20.40
C ARG A 366 -14.27 -10.21 20.41
#